data_9b36bc6b99b9243e7ca6d71ae94034f5
#
_entry.id   9b36bc6b99b9243e7ca6d71ae94034f5
#
_cell.length_a   1.000
_cell.length_b   1.000
_cell.length_c   1.000
_cell.angle_alpha   90.00
_cell.angle_beta   90.00
_cell.angle_gamma   90.00
#
_symmetry.space_group_name_H-M   'P 1'
#
loop_
_entity.id
_entity.type
_entity.pdbx_description
1 polymer ?
#
loop_
_entity_poly.entity_id
_entity_poly.type
_entity_poly.pdbx_seq_one_letter_code
_entity_poly.pdbx_strand_id
1 'polypeptide(L)'
;MKTGIFTMKRVLAFTIAVVASMTMLAGGTQPVMTAQNASAESQAIKNNKKKISSAKDKISELEQKQADLDKQINSTKDDISKEEENQKAIQEQIETVQETILTLEDSITDLETEIADLEEAIAKSEIKIKNKRTEIENGVVDFKQRLRAMYVAGNSSYTDILIGSTDFYDMLMKIELVKRVADHDNTMIDGLVELKGEYESQEAELEANKTELETNKTTLEEQKAYHTEQKKKLDDLYAKSQAVIDQLE
;
A
#
# COMPACT_ATOMS: atom_id res chain seq x y z
N MET A 1 -8.25 39.63 -7.82
CA MET A 1 -8.34 38.29 -8.44
C MET A 1 -6.94 37.72 -8.74
N LYS A 2 -6.06 37.63 -7.73
CA LYS A 2 -4.69 37.10 -7.88
C LYS A 2 -4.39 35.90 -6.98
N THR A 3 -5.37 35.36 -6.29
CA THR A 3 -5.19 34.29 -5.27
C THR A 3 -5.47 32.88 -5.77
N GLY A 4 -6.19 32.70 -6.87
CA GLY A 4 -6.57 31.37 -7.40
C GLY A 4 -5.42 30.60 -8.07
N ILE A 5 -4.51 31.30 -8.73
CA ILE A 5 -3.41 30.68 -9.49
C ILE A 5 -2.32 30.11 -8.57
N PHE A 6 -2.20 30.65 -7.35
CA PHE A 6 -1.13 30.25 -6.41
C PHE A 6 -1.46 28.95 -5.65
N THR A 7 -2.74 28.65 -5.44
CA THR A 7 -3.20 27.42 -4.81
C THR A 7 -3.12 26.24 -5.77
N MET A 8 -3.43 26.45 -7.05
CA MET A 8 -3.40 25.41 -8.08
C MET A 8 -1.98 24.84 -8.33
N LYS A 9 -0.95 25.70 -8.32
CA LYS A 9 0.46 25.24 -8.43
C LYS A 9 0.94 24.44 -7.23
N ARG A 10 0.35 24.64 -6.04
CA ARG A 10 0.71 23.88 -4.84
C ARG A 10 0.06 22.49 -4.81
N VAL A 11 -1.16 22.35 -5.28
CA VAL A 11 -1.84 21.04 -5.37
C VAL A 11 -1.14 20.17 -6.41
N LEU A 12 -0.78 20.74 -7.57
CA LEU A 12 -0.06 19.99 -8.62
C LEU A 12 1.34 19.54 -8.16
N ALA A 13 2.05 20.34 -7.36
CA ALA A 13 3.37 19.97 -6.83
C ALA A 13 3.28 18.85 -5.78
N PHE A 14 2.17 18.75 -5.04
CA PHE A 14 1.98 17.72 -4.01
C PHE A 14 1.65 16.36 -4.62
N THR A 15 0.81 16.31 -5.65
CA THR A 15 0.45 15.03 -6.32
C THR A 15 1.65 14.37 -7.01
N ILE A 16 2.62 15.14 -7.51
CA ILE A 16 3.84 14.60 -8.12
C ILE A 16 4.84 14.10 -7.05
N ALA A 17 4.90 14.72 -5.87
CA ALA A 17 5.84 14.36 -4.81
C ALA A 17 5.50 13.03 -4.13
N VAL A 18 4.20 12.69 -4.00
CA VAL A 18 3.75 11.43 -3.37
C VAL A 18 4.07 10.21 -4.22
N VAL A 19 4.07 10.33 -5.56
CA VAL A 19 4.43 9.22 -6.46
C VAL A 19 5.94 8.96 -6.48
N ALA A 20 6.78 9.95 -6.18
CA ALA A 20 8.24 9.79 -6.24
C ALA A 20 8.84 9.11 -4.97
N SER A 21 8.12 9.12 -3.84
CA SER A 21 8.63 8.53 -2.59
C SER A 21 8.43 7.02 -2.46
N MET A 22 7.63 6.40 -3.34
CA MET A 22 7.29 4.98 -3.29
C MET A 22 8.24 4.05 -4.05
N THR A 23 9.32 4.58 -4.66
CA THR A 23 10.26 3.77 -5.46
C THR A 23 11.54 3.36 -4.74
N MET A 24 11.72 3.61 -3.43
CA MET A 24 13.00 3.36 -2.73
C MET A 24 12.98 2.33 -1.61
N LEU A 25 12.10 1.33 -1.63
CA LEU A 25 12.22 0.20 -0.70
C LEU A 25 12.08 -1.17 -1.38
N ALA A 26 12.88 -1.41 -2.40
CA ALA A 26 13.11 -2.75 -2.91
C ALA A 26 14.60 -3.04 -2.89
N GLY A 27 15.13 -3.37 -1.73
CA GLY A 27 16.49 -3.84 -1.57
C GLY A 27 16.65 -4.67 -0.32
N GLY A 28 16.59 -5.99 -0.46
CA GLY A 28 17.11 -6.85 0.59
C GLY A 28 16.34 -8.15 0.79
N THR A 29 16.87 -9.22 0.21
CA THR A 29 16.83 -10.64 0.64
C THR A 29 15.50 -11.37 0.68
N GLN A 30 15.42 -12.37 -0.17
CA GLN A 30 14.39 -13.42 -0.20
C GLN A 30 14.44 -14.33 1.03
N PRO A 31 13.28 -14.86 1.42
CA PRO A 31 13.17 -16.29 1.48
C PRO A 31 11.98 -16.85 0.69
N VAL A 32 12.21 -18.07 0.26
CA VAL A 32 11.34 -18.95 -0.51
C VAL A 32 10.20 -19.41 0.37
N MET A 33 8.98 -19.27 -0.11
CA MET A 33 7.85 -20.21 0.01
C MET A 33 6.48 -19.56 0.26
N THR A 34 5.68 -19.89 -0.64
CA THR A 34 4.24 -19.83 -0.95
C THR A 34 3.85 -18.70 -1.90
N ALA A 35 4.45 -18.78 -3.08
CA ALA A 35 4.43 -17.76 -4.13
C ALA A 35 3.12 -17.64 -4.93
N GLN A 36 2.05 -18.36 -4.62
CA GLN A 36 0.87 -18.36 -5.51
C GLN A 36 -0.22 -17.35 -5.12
N ASN A 37 -0.38 -17.00 -3.85
CA ASN A 37 -1.37 -16.00 -3.45
C ASN A 37 -0.80 -14.57 -3.39
N ALA A 38 0.45 -14.41 -2.96
CA ALA A 38 1.14 -13.11 -2.97
C ALA A 38 1.40 -12.57 -4.39
N SER A 39 1.56 -13.45 -5.37
CA SER A 39 1.76 -13.09 -6.78
C SER A 39 0.51 -12.49 -7.43
N ALA A 40 -0.68 -12.96 -7.09
CA ALA A 40 -1.94 -12.44 -7.64
C ALA A 40 -2.31 -11.07 -7.02
N GLU A 41 -2.13 -10.90 -5.71
CA GLU A 41 -2.32 -9.61 -5.01
C GLU A 41 -1.29 -8.57 -5.49
N SER A 42 -0.03 -8.91 -5.58
CA SER A 42 1.03 -8.02 -6.11
C SER A 42 0.78 -7.62 -7.56
N GLN A 43 0.15 -8.47 -8.36
CA GLN A 43 -0.17 -8.17 -9.76
C GLN A 43 -1.40 -7.25 -9.89
N ALA A 44 -2.40 -7.39 -9.02
CA ALA A 44 -3.54 -6.48 -8.96
C ALA A 44 -3.11 -5.07 -8.52
N ILE A 45 -2.30 -4.96 -7.48
CA ILE A 45 -1.71 -3.70 -7.01
C ILE A 45 -0.86 -3.03 -8.10
N LYS A 46 -0.02 -3.79 -8.81
CA LYS A 46 0.76 -3.27 -9.95
C LYS A 46 -0.14 -2.77 -11.10
N ASN A 47 -1.25 -3.45 -11.36
CA ASN A 47 -2.17 -3.04 -12.41
C ASN A 47 -2.94 -1.77 -12.02
N ASN A 48 -3.41 -1.66 -10.77
CA ASN A 48 -4.07 -0.46 -10.28
C ASN A 48 -3.09 0.73 -10.24
N LYS A 49 -1.86 0.53 -9.78
CA LYS A 49 -0.81 1.55 -9.82
C LYS A 49 -0.50 2.05 -11.24
N LYS A 50 -0.52 1.16 -12.24
CA LYS A 50 -0.41 1.56 -13.65
C LYS A 50 -1.61 2.37 -14.12
N LYS A 51 -2.84 2.00 -13.74
CA LYS A 51 -4.06 2.73 -14.08
C LYS A 51 -4.06 4.14 -13.45
N ILE A 52 -3.72 4.25 -12.17
CA ILE A 52 -3.58 5.53 -11.46
C ILE A 52 -2.51 6.41 -12.10
N SER A 53 -1.35 5.85 -12.47
CA SER A 53 -0.32 6.60 -13.19
C SER A 53 -0.83 7.12 -14.53
N SER A 54 -1.48 6.27 -15.33
CA SER A 54 -2.04 6.66 -16.63
C SER A 54 -3.14 7.72 -16.50
N ALA A 55 -3.99 7.63 -15.47
CA ALA A 55 -5.00 8.63 -15.17
C ALA A 55 -4.37 9.99 -14.80
N LYS A 56 -3.31 9.97 -13.97
CA LYS A 56 -2.54 11.19 -13.61
C LYS A 56 -1.90 11.85 -14.83
N ASP A 57 -1.31 11.05 -15.72
CA ASP A 57 -0.71 11.58 -16.96
C ASP A 57 -1.78 12.24 -17.85
N LYS A 58 -2.96 11.61 -17.96
CA LYS A 58 -4.08 12.14 -18.74
C LYS A 58 -4.65 13.41 -18.10
N ILE A 59 -4.79 13.47 -16.79
CA ILE A 59 -5.21 14.68 -16.06
C ILE A 59 -4.22 15.82 -16.32
N SER A 60 -2.93 15.58 -16.25
CA SER A 60 -1.90 16.60 -16.53
C SER A 60 -1.96 17.13 -17.98
N GLU A 61 -2.20 16.25 -18.94
CA GLU A 61 -2.41 16.66 -20.35
C GLU A 61 -3.65 17.53 -20.51
N LEU A 62 -4.76 17.15 -19.88
CA LEU A 62 -6.01 17.90 -19.91
C LEU A 62 -5.89 19.26 -19.21
N GLU A 63 -5.12 19.35 -18.11
CA GLU A 63 -4.82 20.61 -17.43
C GLU A 63 -4.00 21.57 -18.32
N GLN A 64 -3.02 21.05 -19.05
CA GLN A 64 -2.25 21.86 -20.01
C GLN A 64 -3.15 22.39 -21.12
N LYS A 65 -3.99 21.55 -21.70
CA LYS A 65 -4.97 21.93 -22.71
C LYS A 65 -5.94 23.00 -22.20
N GLN A 66 -6.39 22.87 -20.96
CA GLN A 66 -7.26 23.83 -20.30
C GLN A 66 -6.58 25.18 -20.10
N ALA A 67 -5.32 25.21 -19.68
CA ALA A 67 -4.54 26.43 -19.53
C ALA A 67 -4.31 27.17 -20.88
N ASP A 68 -4.15 26.41 -21.96
CA ASP A 68 -4.01 26.99 -23.28
C ASP A 68 -5.33 27.58 -23.80
N LEU A 69 -6.45 26.92 -23.53
CA LEU A 69 -7.78 27.44 -23.85
C LEU A 69 -8.10 28.70 -23.05
N ASP A 70 -7.72 28.77 -21.75
CA ASP A 70 -7.86 30.00 -20.94
C ASP A 70 -7.08 31.18 -21.53
N LYS A 71 -5.89 30.95 -22.08
CA LYS A 71 -5.13 32.02 -22.79
C LYS A 71 -5.85 32.48 -24.04
N GLN A 72 -6.42 31.56 -24.82
CA GLN A 72 -7.18 31.90 -26.04
C GLN A 72 -8.41 32.76 -25.72
N ILE A 73 -9.16 32.41 -24.67
CA ILE A 73 -10.32 33.19 -24.21
C ILE A 73 -9.90 34.61 -23.75
N ASN A 74 -8.80 34.72 -23.01
CA ASN A 74 -8.33 36.03 -22.54
C ASN A 74 -7.81 36.92 -23.67
N SER A 75 -7.28 36.36 -24.74
CA SER A 75 -6.81 37.12 -25.90
C SER A 75 -7.94 37.60 -26.83
N THR A 76 -9.13 36.99 -26.75
CA THR A 76 -10.28 37.29 -27.61
C THR A 76 -11.26 38.32 -27.02
N LYS A 77 -11.05 38.80 -25.80
CA LYS A 77 -11.94 39.72 -25.10
C LYS A 77 -12.11 41.11 -25.75
N ASP A 78 -11.23 41.50 -26.65
CA ASP A 78 -11.18 42.87 -27.15
C ASP A 78 -11.85 43.06 -28.56
N ASP A 79 -12.45 42.01 -29.13
CA ASP A 79 -13.01 42.10 -30.50
C ASP A 79 -14.41 41.47 -30.58
N ILE A 80 -15.42 42.28 -30.76
CA ILE A 80 -16.86 41.90 -30.89
C ILE A 80 -17.10 40.90 -32.05
N SER A 81 -16.19 40.84 -33.05
CA SER A 81 -16.30 39.91 -34.20
C SER A 81 -15.89 38.47 -33.91
N LYS A 82 -15.54 38.12 -32.66
CA LYS A 82 -15.02 36.77 -32.26
C LYS A 82 -15.91 36.01 -31.30
N GLU A 83 -17.14 36.37 -31.15
CA GLU A 83 -18.08 35.77 -30.19
C GLU A 83 -18.34 34.28 -30.45
N GLU A 84 -18.36 33.87 -31.73
CA GLU A 84 -18.46 32.45 -32.12
C GLU A 84 -17.19 31.66 -31.73
N GLU A 85 -15.99 32.27 -31.82
CA GLU A 85 -14.73 31.63 -31.39
C GLU A 85 -14.69 31.52 -29.87
N ASN A 86 -15.17 32.52 -29.13
CA ASN A 86 -15.28 32.48 -27.68
C ASN A 86 -16.23 31.37 -27.22
N GLN A 87 -17.38 31.25 -27.82
CA GLN A 87 -18.34 30.20 -27.49
C GLN A 87 -17.77 28.82 -27.76
N LYS A 88 -17.08 28.65 -28.90
CA LYS A 88 -16.38 27.39 -29.20
C LYS A 88 -15.30 27.07 -28.20
N ALA A 89 -14.48 28.06 -27.79
CA ALA A 89 -13.43 27.87 -26.80
C ALA A 89 -13.99 27.54 -25.42
N ILE A 90 -15.12 28.13 -25.01
CA ILE A 90 -15.82 27.77 -23.78
C ILE A 90 -16.34 26.33 -23.86
N GLN A 91 -16.92 25.93 -24.99
CA GLN A 91 -17.42 24.58 -25.21
C GLN A 91 -16.28 23.53 -25.12
N GLU A 92 -15.14 23.81 -25.76
CA GLU A 92 -13.95 22.94 -25.64
C GLU A 92 -13.41 22.85 -24.22
N GLN A 93 -13.49 23.94 -23.44
CA GLN A 93 -13.15 23.90 -22.01
C GLN A 93 -14.13 23.05 -21.22
N ILE A 94 -15.43 23.17 -21.47
CA ILE A 94 -16.46 22.35 -20.84
C ILE A 94 -16.17 20.86 -21.09
N GLU A 95 -15.94 20.47 -22.34
CA GLU A 95 -15.61 19.08 -22.70
C GLU A 95 -14.34 18.60 -21.99
N THR A 96 -13.29 19.44 -21.94
CA THR A 96 -12.04 19.11 -21.26
C THR A 96 -12.23 18.91 -19.75
N VAL A 97 -13.03 19.78 -19.11
CA VAL A 97 -13.32 19.66 -17.67
C VAL A 97 -14.19 18.43 -17.40
N GLN A 98 -15.16 18.14 -18.25
CA GLN A 98 -15.97 16.92 -18.12
C GLN A 98 -15.11 15.65 -18.24
N GLU A 99 -14.19 15.59 -19.21
CA GLU A 99 -13.26 14.47 -19.34
C GLU A 99 -12.36 14.32 -18.12
N THR A 100 -11.90 15.45 -17.54
CA THR A 100 -11.14 15.47 -16.29
C THR A 100 -11.94 14.91 -15.12
N ILE A 101 -13.22 15.33 -15.00
CA ILE A 101 -14.13 14.83 -13.96
C ILE A 101 -14.31 13.31 -14.07
N LEU A 102 -14.60 12.79 -15.25
CA LEU A 102 -14.77 11.34 -15.48
C LEU A 102 -13.49 10.56 -15.12
N THR A 103 -12.33 11.07 -15.53
CA THR A 103 -11.04 10.44 -15.22
C THR A 103 -10.77 10.42 -13.71
N LEU A 104 -11.17 11.47 -12.98
CA LEU A 104 -11.07 11.54 -11.53
C LEU A 104 -12.05 10.58 -10.84
N GLU A 105 -13.27 10.44 -11.33
CA GLU A 105 -14.27 9.51 -10.81
C GLU A 105 -13.78 8.07 -10.91
N ASP A 106 -13.20 7.69 -12.05
CA ASP A 106 -12.59 6.37 -12.23
C ASP A 106 -11.40 6.15 -11.27
N SER A 107 -10.51 7.15 -11.15
CA SER A 107 -9.35 7.07 -10.25
C SER A 107 -9.73 7.00 -8.77
N ILE A 108 -10.77 7.73 -8.37
CA ILE A 108 -11.32 7.67 -7.00
C ILE A 108 -11.88 6.27 -6.72
N THR A 109 -12.61 5.69 -7.67
CA THR A 109 -13.18 4.34 -7.54
C THR A 109 -12.09 3.27 -7.41
N ASP A 110 -11.04 3.39 -8.23
CA ASP A 110 -9.88 2.47 -8.16
C ASP A 110 -9.17 2.58 -6.79
N LEU A 111 -8.96 3.80 -6.27
CA LEU A 111 -8.37 4.04 -4.95
C LEU A 111 -9.25 3.53 -3.80
N GLU A 112 -10.56 3.73 -3.87
CA GLU A 112 -11.48 3.20 -2.86
C GLU A 112 -11.44 1.66 -2.80
N THR A 113 -11.31 1.02 -3.95
CA THR A 113 -11.15 -0.45 -4.03
C THR A 113 -9.83 -0.90 -3.42
N GLU A 114 -8.73 -0.22 -3.76
CA GLU A 114 -7.39 -0.54 -3.22
C GLU A 114 -7.32 -0.35 -1.70
N ILE A 115 -7.94 0.71 -1.19
CA ILE A 115 -8.08 0.95 0.26
C ILE A 115 -8.83 -0.19 0.93
N ALA A 116 -9.95 -0.65 0.37
CA ALA A 116 -10.73 -1.75 0.92
C ALA A 116 -9.93 -3.06 0.95
N ASP A 117 -9.21 -3.35 -0.13
CA ASP A 117 -8.35 -4.53 -0.23
C ASP A 117 -7.20 -4.50 0.80
N LEU A 118 -6.58 -3.33 1.00
CA LEU A 118 -5.54 -3.13 2.02
C LEU A 118 -6.10 -3.27 3.44
N GLU A 119 -7.27 -2.73 3.73
CA GLU A 119 -7.93 -2.88 5.02
C GLU A 119 -8.22 -4.36 5.33
N GLU A 120 -8.70 -5.13 4.35
CA GLU A 120 -8.90 -6.58 4.49
C GLU A 120 -7.58 -7.33 4.70
N ALA A 121 -6.54 -6.99 3.94
CA ALA A 121 -5.20 -7.60 4.07
C ALA A 121 -4.59 -7.32 5.45
N ILE A 122 -4.70 -6.09 5.94
CA ILE A 122 -4.26 -5.68 7.29
C ILE A 122 -4.97 -6.49 8.36
N ALA A 123 -6.31 -6.58 8.30
CA ALA A 123 -7.09 -7.33 9.28
C ALA A 123 -6.69 -8.83 9.31
N LYS A 124 -6.47 -9.44 8.15
CA LYS A 124 -5.99 -10.83 8.04
C LYS A 124 -4.58 -10.98 8.61
N SER A 125 -3.68 -10.04 8.33
CA SER A 125 -2.31 -10.06 8.84
C SER A 125 -2.24 -9.90 10.35
N GLU A 126 -3.06 -9.03 10.94
CA GLU A 126 -3.15 -8.87 12.40
C GLU A 126 -3.57 -10.16 13.11
N ILE A 127 -4.52 -10.91 12.52
CA ILE A 127 -4.94 -12.21 13.05
C ILE A 127 -3.77 -13.23 12.96
N LYS A 128 -3.07 -13.29 11.82
CA LYS A 128 -1.93 -14.20 11.63
C LYS A 128 -0.81 -13.89 12.61
N ILE A 129 -0.45 -12.63 12.77
CA ILE A 129 0.58 -12.15 13.71
C ILE A 129 0.21 -12.52 15.14
N LYS A 130 -1.05 -12.30 15.54
CA LYS A 130 -1.54 -12.70 16.86
C LYS A 130 -1.41 -14.20 17.09
N ASN A 131 -1.81 -15.01 16.11
CA ASN A 131 -1.71 -16.47 16.21
C ASN A 131 -0.25 -16.94 16.32
N LYS A 132 0.63 -16.40 15.47
CA LYS A 132 2.07 -16.71 15.53
C LYS A 132 2.70 -16.31 16.85
N ARG A 133 2.35 -15.14 17.38
CA ARG A 133 2.79 -14.72 18.70
C ARG A 133 2.39 -15.72 19.78
N THR A 134 1.15 -16.17 19.77
CA THR A 134 0.66 -17.18 20.72
C THR A 134 1.42 -18.50 20.55
N GLU A 135 1.69 -18.91 19.34
CA GLU A 135 2.46 -20.12 19.04
C GLU A 135 3.89 -20.04 19.58
N ILE A 136 4.58 -18.91 19.38
CA ILE A 136 5.90 -18.63 19.93
C ILE A 136 5.86 -18.64 21.48
N GLU A 137 4.89 -17.95 22.08
CA GLU A 137 4.73 -17.89 23.54
C GLU A 137 4.53 -19.30 24.12
N ASN A 138 3.70 -20.14 23.52
CA ASN A 138 3.50 -21.53 23.91
C ASN A 138 4.79 -22.36 23.76
N GLY A 139 5.45 -22.28 22.62
CA GLY A 139 6.70 -22.98 22.38
C GLY A 139 7.81 -22.58 23.37
N VAL A 140 7.88 -21.31 23.74
CA VAL A 140 8.80 -20.81 24.76
C VAL A 140 8.43 -21.37 26.15
N VAL A 141 7.15 -21.49 26.48
CA VAL A 141 6.70 -22.11 27.73
C VAL A 141 7.10 -23.57 27.78
N ASP A 142 6.86 -24.33 26.73
CA ASP A 142 7.21 -25.74 26.63
C ASP A 142 8.73 -25.95 26.74
N PHE A 143 9.51 -25.11 26.06
CA PHE A 143 10.96 -25.15 26.14
C PHE A 143 11.46 -24.84 27.57
N LYS A 144 10.89 -23.83 28.24
CA LYS A 144 11.22 -23.49 29.63
C LYS A 144 10.86 -24.63 30.60
N GLN A 145 9.72 -25.28 30.43
CA GLN A 145 9.32 -26.42 31.25
C GLN A 145 10.32 -27.58 31.09
N ARG A 146 10.75 -27.82 29.85
CA ARG A 146 11.75 -28.85 29.56
C ARG A 146 13.11 -28.52 30.20
N LEU A 147 13.61 -27.29 30.06
CA LEU A 147 14.82 -26.81 30.69
C LEU A 147 14.74 -26.96 32.23
N ARG A 148 13.57 -26.63 32.81
CA ARG A 148 13.36 -26.80 34.23
C ARG A 148 13.38 -28.26 34.68
N ALA A 149 12.75 -29.14 33.89
CA ALA A 149 12.79 -30.58 34.15
C ALA A 149 14.23 -31.12 34.11
N MET A 150 15.01 -30.69 33.12
CA MET A 150 16.44 -31.05 33.02
C MET A 150 17.24 -30.52 34.23
N TYR A 151 16.99 -29.27 34.65
CA TYR A 151 17.65 -28.67 35.81
C TYR A 151 17.30 -29.39 37.12
N VAL A 152 16.01 -29.72 37.35
CA VAL A 152 15.52 -30.42 38.56
C VAL A 152 15.99 -31.88 38.61
N ALA A 153 16.09 -32.54 37.45
CA ALA A 153 16.64 -33.90 37.37
C ALA A 153 18.12 -33.97 37.82
N GLY A 154 18.72 -32.81 38.08
CA GLY A 154 20.10 -32.66 38.51
C GLY A 154 21.07 -32.66 37.36
N ASN A 155 22.29 -32.26 37.66
CA ASN A 155 23.40 -32.22 36.72
C ASN A 155 23.93 -33.63 36.42
N SER A 156 23.01 -34.62 36.30
CA SER A 156 23.35 -35.95 35.78
C SER A 156 23.75 -35.69 34.32
N SER A 157 25.03 -35.39 34.17
CA SER A 157 25.65 -35.28 32.85
C SER A 157 25.21 -36.49 32.04
N TYR A 158 24.95 -36.32 30.77
CA TYR A 158 24.74 -37.47 29.87
C TYR A 158 25.81 -38.56 30.12
N THR A 159 26.98 -38.14 30.56
CA THR A 159 28.07 -38.99 31.02
C THR A 159 27.67 -39.87 32.23
N ASP A 160 26.95 -39.34 33.23
CA ASP A 160 26.53 -40.11 34.40
C ASP A 160 25.48 -41.18 34.06
N ILE A 161 24.58 -40.84 33.09
CA ILE A 161 23.62 -41.82 32.57
C ILE A 161 24.34 -42.97 31.88
N LEU A 162 25.43 -42.68 31.16
CA LEU A 162 26.21 -43.68 30.46
C LEU A 162 27.10 -44.53 31.44
N ILE A 163 27.70 -43.89 32.42
CA ILE A 163 28.49 -44.56 33.44
C ILE A 163 27.66 -45.52 34.32
N GLY A 164 26.37 -45.15 34.56
CA GLY A 164 25.40 -46.00 35.26
C GLY A 164 24.81 -47.13 34.40
N SER A 165 25.41 -47.48 33.25
CA SER A 165 24.96 -48.58 32.41
C SER A 165 25.40 -49.94 32.97
N THR A 166 24.50 -50.91 32.89
CA THR A 166 24.69 -52.25 33.43
C THR A 166 25.54 -53.14 32.51
N ASP A 167 25.51 -52.90 31.23
CA ASP A 167 26.27 -53.59 30.19
C ASP A 167 26.44 -52.70 28.94
N PHE A 168 27.17 -53.21 27.95
CA PHE A 168 27.45 -52.49 26.70
C PHE A 168 26.18 -52.20 25.89
N TYR A 169 25.19 -53.11 25.90
CA TYR A 169 23.94 -52.92 25.16
C TYR A 169 23.08 -51.82 25.82
N ASP A 170 22.97 -51.83 27.15
CA ASP A 170 22.30 -50.77 27.91
C ASP A 170 22.98 -49.40 27.67
N MET A 171 24.31 -49.37 27.62
CA MET A 171 25.06 -48.16 27.29
C MET A 171 24.74 -47.67 25.89
N LEU A 172 24.65 -48.54 24.88
CA LEU A 172 24.31 -48.19 23.50
C LEU A 172 22.89 -47.64 23.38
N MET A 173 21.94 -48.25 24.07
CA MET A 173 20.56 -47.79 24.14
C MET A 173 20.44 -46.41 24.78
N LYS A 174 21.21 -46.13 25.83
CA LYS A 174 21.24 -44.85 26.51
C LYS A 174 21.90 -43.77 25.66
N ILE A 175 22.95 -44.08 24.89
CA ILE A 175 23.55 -43.17 23.92
C ILE A 175 22.49 -42.76 22.86
N GLU A 176 21.77 -43.74 22.32
CA GLU A 176 20.74 -43.45 21.33
C GLU A 176 19.61 -42.60 21.92
N LEU A 177 19.18 -42.85 23.15
CA LEU A 177 18.18 -42.05 23.84
C LEU A 177 18.65 -40.60 24.04
N VAL A 178 19.89 -40.41 24.52
CA VAL A 178 20.49 -39.06 24.70
C VAL A 178 20.56 -38.29 23.38
N LYS A 179 20.98 -38.99 22.31
CA LYS A 179 21.03 -38.41 20.99
C LYS A 179 19.63 -37.94 20.51
N ARG A 180 18.61 -38.78 20.63
CA ARG A 180 17.23 -38.44 20.26
C ARG A 180 16.69 -37.23 21.04
N VAL A 181 17.06 -37.14 22.33
CA VAL A 181 16.67 -36.00 23.16
C VAL A 181 17.35 -34.73 22.70
N ALA A 182 18.63 -34.76 22.38
CA ALA A 182 19.35 -33.61 21.88
C ALA A 182 18.85 -33.17 20.48
N ASP A 183 18.59 -34.12 19.60
CA ASP A 183 18.03 -33.83 18.26
C ASP A 183 16.64 -33.20 18.35
N HIS A 184 15.80 -33.64 19.27
CA HIS A 184 14.48 -33.05 19.51
C HIS A 184 14.60 -31.63 20.09
N ASP A 185 15.53 -31.37 20.99
CA ASP A 185 15.75 -30.02 21.55
C ASP A 185 16.25 -29.05 20.47
N ASN A 186 17.16 -29.47 19.61
CA ASN A 186 17.60 -28.66 18.46
C ASN A 186 16.47 -28.37 17.52
N THR A 187 15.64 -29.36 17.17
CA THR A 187 14.48 -29.17 16.31
C THR A 187 13.50 -28.16 16.92
N MET A 188 13.28 -28.19 18.23
CA MET A 188 12.41 -27.22 18.92
C MET A 188 12.99 -25.81 18.87
N ILE A 189 14.29 -25.67 19.11
CA ILE A 189 14.97 -24.35 19.04
C ILE A 189 14.93 -23.82 17.63
N ASP A 190 15.27 -24.63 16.63
CA ASP A 190 15.26 -24.23 15.22
C ASP A 190 13.86 -23.79 14.78
N GLY A 191 12.81 -24.54 15.18
CA GLY A 191 11.43 -24.16 14.93
C GLY A 191 11.02 -22.84 15.58
N LEU A 192 11.48 -22.56 16.80
CA LEU A 192 11.21 -21.28 17.46
C LEU A 192 11.95 -20.11 16.78
N VAL A 193 13.16 -20.33 16.29
CA VAL A 193 13.93 -19.33 15.54
C VAL A 193 13.25 -19.04 14.20
N GLU A 194 12.79 -20.06 13.49
CA GLU A 194 12.03 -19.92 12.24
C GLU A 194 10.73 -19.16 12.47
N LEU A 195 9.91 -19.56 13.45
CA LEU A 195 8.67 -18.89 13.81
C LEU A 195 8.90 -17.41 14.17
N LYS A 196 9.99 -17.11 14.88
CA LYS A 196 10.35 -15.73 15.21
C LYS A 196 10.68 -14.93 13.94
N GLY A 197 11.45 -15.52 13.01
CA GLY A 197 11.79 -14.88 11.74
C GLY A 197 10.54 -14.60 10.88
N GLU A 198 9.61 -15.54 10.82
CA GLU A 198 8.35 -15.35 10.13
C GLU A 198 7.46 -14.28 10.81
N TYR A 199 7.43 -14.23 12.14
CA TYR A 199 6.73 -13.19 12.88
C TYR A 199 7.27 -11.79 12.55
N GLU A 200 8.60 -11.62 12.65
CA GLU A 200 9.26 -10.34 12.35
C GLU A 200 9.02 -9.90 10.90
N SER A 201 9.04 -10.83 9.94
CA SER A 201 8.72 -10.54 8.54
C SER A 201 7.27 -10.11 8.34
N GLN A 202 6.32 -10.78 8.98
CA GLN A 202 4.89 -10.42 8.89
C GLN A 202 4.59 -9.09 9.58
N GLU A 203 5.27 -8.79 10.68
CA GLU A 203 5.15 -7.50 11.37
C GLU A 203 5.65 -6.34 10.50
N ALA A 204 6.76 -6.53 9.80
CA ALA A 204 7.29 -5.54 8.86
C ALA A 204 6.36 -5.34 7.64
N GLU A 205 5.77 -6.41 7.11
CA GLU A 205 4.79 -6.34 6.02
C GLU A 205 3.50 -5.61 6.47
N LEU A 206 3.02 -5.90 7.67
CA LEU A 206 1.86 -5.21 8.25
C LEU A 206 2.10 -3.70 8.38
N GLU A 207 3.27 -3.29 8.84
CA GLU A 207 3.61 -1.87 8.99
C GLU A 207 3.73 -1.17 7.62
N ALA A 208 4.27 -1.87 6.63
CA ALA A 208 4.31 -1.38 5.25
C ALA A 208 2.89 -1.18 4.69
N ASN A 209 2.01 -2.14 4.87
CA ASN A 209 0.61 -2.05 4.41
C ASN A 209 -0.15 -0.92 5.13
N LYS A 210 0.07 -0.72 6.43
CA LYS A 210 -0.52 0.39 7.18
C LYS A 210 -0.05 1.75 6.66
N THR A 211 1.22 1.87 6.33
CA THR A 211 1.78 3.09 5.74
C THR A 211 1.21 3.36 4.35
N GLU A 212 1.06 2.32 3.54
CA GLU A 212 0.44 2.40 2.21
C GLU A 212 -1.04 2.81 2.31
N LEU A 213 -1.79 2.22 3.23
CA LEU A 213 -3.18 2.56 3.50
C LEU A 213 -3.35 4.05 3.86
N GLU A 214 -2.53 4.58 4.75
CA GLU A 214 -2.57 6.00 5.15
C GLU A 214 -2.25 6.92 3.96
N THR A 215 -1.28 6.53 3.15
CA THR A 215 -0.92 7.26 1.93
C THR A 215 -2.07 7.27 0.93
N ASN A 216 -2.71 6.13 0.71
CA ASN A 216 -3.83 6.00 -0.21
C ASN A 216 -5.05 6.79 0.27
N LYS A 217 -5.34 6.78 1.58
CA LYS A 217 -6.42 7.60 2.17
C LYS A 217 -6.16 9.09 1.96
N THR A 218 -4.94 9.55 2.18
CA THR A 218 -4.57 10.95 1.94
C THR A 218 -4.73 11.31 0.47
N THR A 219 -4.25 10.46 -0.43
CA THR A 219 -4.39 10.66 -1.88
C THR A 219 -5.86 10.69 -2.32
N LEU A 220 -6.70 9.85 -1.74
CA LEU A 220 -8.13 9.82 -2.00
C LEU A 220 -8.82 11.12 -1.58
N GLU A 221 -8.50 11.65 -0.41
CA GLU A 221 -9.04 12.93 0.06
C GLU A 221 -8.62 14.09 -0.87
N GLU A 222 -7.37 14.12 -1.29
CA GLU A 222 -6.87 15.12 -2.23
C GLU A 222 -7.58 15.03 -3.60
N GLN A 223 -7.80 13.83 -4.12
CA GLN A 223 -8.51 13.62 -5.37
C GLN A 223 -9.99 14.01 -5.28
N LYS A 224 -10.66 13.69 -4.17
CA LYS A 224 -12.05 14.11 -3.91
C LYS A 224 -12.19 15.63 -3.81
N ALA A 225 -11.23 16.30 -3.16
CA ALA A 225 -11.20 17.75 -3.09
C ALA A 225 -11.01 18.37 -4.49
N TYR A 226 -10.08 17.86 -5.28
CA TYR A 226 -9.83 18.30 -6.64
C TYR A 226 -11.03 18.05 -7.57
N HIS A 227 -11.67 16.89 -7.48
CA HIS A 227 -12.90 16.59 -8.21
C HIS A 227 -14.03 17.60 -7.89
N THR A 228 -14.18 17.96 -6.62
CA THR A 228 -15.15 18.98 -6.21
C THR A 228 -14.82 20.35 -6.81
N GLU A 229 -13.56 20.72 -6.86
CA GLU A 229 -13.10 21.96 -7.50
C GLU A 229 -13.38 21.94 -9.01
N GLN A 230 -13.15 20.83 -9.70
CA GLN A 230 -13.45 20.71 -11.13
C GLN A 230 -14.96 20.78 -11.43
N LYS A 231 -15.81 20.17 -10.59
CA LYS A 231 -17.27 20.31 -10.71
C LYS A 231 -17.71 21.76 -10.59
N LYS A 232 -17.20 22.50 -9.61
CA LYS A 232 -17.48 23.93 -9.48
C LYS A 232 -17.01 24.72 -10.69
N LYS A 233 -15.86 24.37 -11.24
CA LYS A 233 -15.34 25.01 -12.45
C LYS A 233 -16.23 24.74 -13.67
N LEU A 234 -16.78 23.55 -13.77
CA LEU A 234 -17.73 23.19 -14.80
C LEU A 234 -19.00 24.04 -14.70
N ASP A 235 -19.54 24.21 -13.49
CA ASP A 235 -20.71 25.08 -13.26
C ASP A 235 -20.41 26.53 -13.63
N ASP A 236 -19.24 27.06 -13.30
CA ASP A 236 -18.80 28.41 -13.67
C ASP A 236 -18.65 28.56 -15.19
N LEU A 237 -18.23 27.53 -15.92
CA LEU A 237 -18.13 27.54 -17.39
C LEU A 237 -19.50 27.50 -18.04
N TYR A 238 -20.44 26.72 -17.51
CA TYR A 238 -21.83 26.74 -17.99
C TYR A 238 -22.49 28.12 -17.82
N ALA A 239 -22.28 28.75 -16.65
CA ALA A 239 -22.79 30.10 -16.41
C ALA A 239 -22.18 31.13 -17.37
N LYS A 240 -20.89 31.01 -17.70
CA LYS A 240 -20.22 31.86 -18.69
C LYS A 240 -20.76 31.62 -20.12
N SER A 241 -20.95 30.35 -20.48
CA SER A 241 -21.51 29.96 -21.76
C SER A 241 -22.92 30.57 -21.95
N GLN A 242 -23.76 30.49 -20.92
CA GLN A 242 -25.09 31.08 -20.94
C GLN A 242 -25.05 32.61 -21.07
N ALA A 243 -24.14 33.27 -20.32
CA ALA A 243 -23.99 34.73 -20.41
C ALA A 243 -23.54 35.21 -21.78
N VAL A 244 -22.74 34.42 -22.51
CA VAL A 244 -22.38 34.72 -23.92
C VAL A 244 -23.56 34.52 -24.84
N ILE A 245 -24.39 33.50 -24.66
CA ILE A 245 -25.60 33.27 -25.43
C ILE A 245 -26.60 34.42 -25.22
N ASP A 246 -26.80 34.84 -23.97
CA ASP A 246 -27.72 35.93 -23.61
C ASP A 246 -27.29 37.31 -24.19
N GLN A 247 -26.01 37.46 -24.55
CA GLN A 247 -25.48 38.67 -25.22
C GLN A 247 -25.66 38.64 -26.75
N LEU A 248 -25.90 37.45 -27.30
CA LEU A 248 -26.11 37.23 -28.72
C LEU A 248 -27.60 37.37 -29.15
N GLU A 249 -28.55 37.29 -28.19
CA GLU A 249 -29.99 37.51 -28.41
C GLU A 249 -30.37 39.00 -28.26
#